data_56d2f6248e7977b4d5e9c5cb78b76248
#
_entry.id   56d2f6248e7977b4d5e9c5cb78b76248
#
_cell.length_a   1.000
_cell.length_b   1.000
_cell.length_c   1.000
_cell.angle_alpha   90.00
_cell.angle_beta   90.00
_cell.angle_gamma   90.00
#
_symmetry.space_group_name_H-M   'P 1'
#
loop_
_entity.id
_entity.type
_entity.pdbx_description
1 polymer ?
#
loop_
_entity_poly.entity_id
_entity_poly.type
_entity_poly.pdbx_seq_one_letter_code
_entity_poly.pdbx_strand_id
1 'polypeptide(L)'
;MTQLRVGLVSPYSWSAMGGVQVHVRDFAQMLRERGHEASILAPAEDEDDLEPGVVWGGRPVAVPYNGSVARLTFGPVAAGRVRRWLANGEFDIVHVHQPESPSLSILAVWAADAPLVGTWHMASERSKALVGFSGILRPSLEKIEARIAVSEAARTTLVSHLGGDPVLIPNGVHVDTYAAAQPRADLRAPGGTVSFLGRLDEPRKGLPVLLAAWPDVVRRHPQARLLVAGPGDVAEAQRTVPVDVRDTIRWLGRISDADKATMLASSDIYVGPHTGGESFGIVLVEAMAAGATVVASDLPAFRAVLGEGAAGRTFAMGDSAALARTLSQLLGDPDERSRLRAGARAQVHAYDWPTVTDQVLEVYDLVLGRSVAPRRTVR
;
A
#
# COMPACT_ATOMS: atom_id res chain seq x y z
N MET A 1 -5.21 23.88 -15.89
CA MET A 1 -6.01 23.70 -14.66
C MET A 1 -5.73 24.88 -13.73
N THR A 2 -6.72 25.40 -13.01
CA THR A 2 -6.50 26.43 -11.98
C THR A 2 -5.70 25.79 -10.85
N GLN A 3 -4.68 26.47 -10.34
CA GLN A 3 -3.92 26.05 -9.17
C GLN A 3 -4.86 25.87 -7.96
N LEU A 4 -4.70 24.76 -7.24
CA LEU A 4 -5.42 24.47 -6.01
C LEU A 4 -4.48 24.53 -4.82
N ARG A 5 -5.02 24.94 -3.67
CA ARG A 5 -4.41 24.78 -2.35
C ARG A 5 -5.06 23.60 -1.64
N VAL A 6 -4.32 22.50 -1.52
CA VAL A 6 -4.82 21.20 -1.01
C VAL A 6 -4.25 20.94 0.37
N GLY A 7 -5.13 20.75 1.35
CA GLY A 7 -4.76 20.27 2.68
C GLY A 7 -4.89 18.75 2.76
N LEU A 8 -3.81 18.02 3.04
CA LEU A 8 -3.80 16.56 3.20
C LEU A 8 -3.66 16.22 4.69
N VAL A 9 -4.50 15.32 5.20
CA VAL A 9 -4.44 14.91 6.60
C VAL A 9 -4.05 13.43 6.71
N SER A 10 -2.89 13.16 7.34
CA SER A 10 -2.44 11.81 7.67
C SER A 10 -2.92 11.42 9.08
N PRO A 11 -3.57 10.25 9.25
CA PRO A 11 -3.97 9.77 10.57
C PRO A 11 -2.80 9.28 11.42
N TYR A 12 -1.73 8.79 10.77
CA TYR A 12 -0.63 8.04 11.39
C TYR A 12 0.66 8.85 11.48
N SER A 13 1.49 8.49 12.47
CA SER A 13 2.76 9.16 12.76
C SER A 13 3.72 9.16 11.57
N TRP A 14 4.24 10.33 11.25
CA TRP A 14 5.24 10.54 10.20
C TRP A 14 6.62 9.99 10.57
N SER A 15 6.93 9.89 11.88
CA SER A 15 8.17 9.26 12.38
C SER A 15 8.21 7.74 12.22
N ALA A 16 7.08 7.10 11.83
CA ALA A 16 7.00 5.66 11.63
C ALA A 16 6.26 5.37 10.32
N MET A 17 6.99 5.56 9.20
CA MET A 17 6.43 5.45 7.86
C MET A 17 5.81 4.07 7.60
N GLY A 18 4.59 4.10 7.07
CA GLY A 18 3.82 2.94 6.61
C GLY A 18 3.13 3.26 5.29
N GLY A 19 2.38 2.31 4.74
CA GLY A 19 1.78 2.45 3.42
C GLY A 19 0.89 3.70 3.24
N VAL A 20 0.13 4.10 4.26
CA VAL A 20 -0.74 5.30 4.19
C VAL A 20 0.09 6.58 4.17
N GLN A 21 1.11 6.69 5.04
CA GLN A 21 1.98 7.88 5.08
C GLN A 21 2.78 8.04 3.78
N VAL A 22 3.32 6.95 3.24
CA VAL A 22 4.00 6.95 1.94
C VAL A 22 3.03 7.42 0.85
N HIS A 23 1.80 6.89 0.83
CA HIS A 23 0.79 7.32 -0.13
C HIS A 23 0.48 8.81 -0.01
N VAL A 24 0.29 9.35 1.20
CA VAL A 24 0.01 10.79 1.41
C VAL A 24 1.18 11.65 0.95
N ARG A 25 2.42 11.25 1.26
CA ARG A 25 3.64 11.94 0.85
C ARG A 25 3.78 11.99 -0.67
N ASP A 26 3.68 10.83 -1.30
CA ASP A 26 3.85 10.71 -2.74
C ASP A 26 2.73 11.44 -3.49
N PHE A 27 1.49 11.36 -3.00
CA PHE A 27 0.38 12.12 -3.57
C PHE A 27 0.59 13.64 -3.44
N ALA A 28 1.07 14.14 -2.29
CA ALA A 28 1.42 15.55 -2.12
C ALA A 28 2.49 16.00 -3.12
N GLN A 29 3.49 15.15 -3.37
CA GLN A 29 4.51 15.40 -4.37
C GLN A 29 3.89 15.49 -5.78
N MET A 30 3.03 14.54 -6.16
CA MET A 30 2.34 14.54 -7.44
C MET A 30 1.48 15.79 -7.66
N LEU A 31 0.80 16.24 -6.61
CA LEU A 31 0.03 17.50 -6.68
C LEU A 31 0.94 18.70 -6.97
N ARG A 32 2.08 18.79 -6.29
CA ARG A 32 3.07 19.87 -6.52
C ARG A 32 3.65 19.82 -7.93
N GLU A 33 3.97 18.62 -8.44
CA GLU A 33 4.43 18.42 -9.82
C GLU A 33 3.38 18.83 -10.88
N ARG A 34 2.08 18.76 -10.52
CA ARG A 34 0.95 19.27 -11.35
C ARG A 34 0.69 20.76 -11.16
N GLY A 35 1.51 21.48 -10.38
CA GLY A 35 1.40 22.92 -10.15
C GLY A 35 0.40 23.32 -9.07
N HIS A 36 -0.06 22.39 -8.24
CA HIS A 36 -0.88 22.67 -7.07
C HIS A 36 -0.03 22.92 -5.82
N GLU A 37 -0.58 23.62 -4.83
CA GLU A 37 0.00 23.71 -3.50
C GLU A 37 -0.54 22.57 -2.64
N ALA A 38 0.33 21.85 -1.95
CA ALA A 38 -0.06 20.78 -1.04
C ALA A 38 0.62 20.95 0.32
N SER A 39 -0.16 20.97 1.39
CA SER A 39 0.30 20.96 2.78
C SER A 39 -0.20 19.70 3.47
N ILE A 40 0.67 19.02 4.20
CA ILE A 40 0.33 17.80 4.94
C ILE A 40 0.26 18.12 6.43
N LEU A 41 -0.81 17.70 7.09
CA LEU A 41 -0.91 17.69 8.56
C LEU A 41 -0.71 16.24 9.04
N ALA A 42 0.30 16.00 9.87
CA ALA A 42 0.61 14.66 10.38
C ALA A 42 1.07 14.68 11.85
N PRO A 43 0.84 13.58 12.61
CA PRO A 43 1.51 13.38 13.89
C PRO A 43 2.99 13.08 13.68
N ALA A 44 3.86 13.53 14.60
CA ALA A 44 5.26 13.13 14.65
C ALA A 44 5.79 13.19 16.09
N GLU A 45 6.87 12.44 16.36
CA GLU A 45 7.51 12.45 17.68
C GLU A 45 8.11 13.83 17.96
N ASP A 46 8.73 14.45 16.96
CA ASP A 46 9.27 15.80 17.03
C ASP A 46 8.87 16.62 15.80
N GLU A 47 8.77 17.94 15.97
CA GLU A 47 8.49 18.89 14.88
C GLU A 47 9.69 19.07 13.97
N ASP A 48 10.90 18.99 14.54
CA ASP A 48 12.15 19.19 13.82
C ASP A 48 12.49 18.04 12.85
N ASP A 49 11.82 16.88 13.01
CA ASP A 49 12.00 15.70 12.11
C ASP A 49 11.16 15.77 10.83
N LEU A 50 10.38 16.84 10.64
CA LEU A 50 9.44 16.94 9.52
C LEU A 50 10.09 17.57 8.28
N GLU A 51 9.80 16.97 7.12
CA GLU A 51 10.20 17.51 5.82
C GLU A 51 9.37 18.76 5.43
N PRO A 52 9.88 19.61 4.53
CA PRO A 52 9.16 20.80 4.07
C PRO A 52 7.78 20.46 3.50
N GLY A 53 6.77 21.21 3.95
CA GLY A 53 5.37 21.03 3.55
C GLY A 53 4.59 20.06 4.43
N VAL A 54 5.21 19.49 5.47
CA VAL A 54 4.53 18.75 6.54
C VAL A 54 4.43 19.60 7.79
N VAL A 55 3.24 19.71 8.35
CA VAL A 55 2.93 20.48 9.55
C VAL A 55 2.69 19.54 10.73
N TRP A 56 3.27 19.84 11.85
CA TRP A 56 3.19 19.04 13.06
C TRP A 56 1.79 19.08 13.71
N GLY A 57 1.11 17.93 13.70
CA GLY A 57 -0.18 17.74 14.36
C GLY A 57 -0.09 17.40 15.86
N GLY A 58 1.10 17.06 16.36
CA GLY A 58 1.37 16.69 17.75
C GLY A 58 2.01 15.31 17.91
N ARG A 59 2.45 15.02 19.14
CA ARG A 59 3.07 13.72 19.47
C ARG A 59 2.06 12.58 19.38
N PRO A 60 2.42 11.45 18.77
CA PRO A 60 1.55 10.30 18.68
C PRO A 60 1.55 9.46 19.96
N VAL A 61 0.43 8.79 20.18
CA VAL A 61 0.28 7.73 21.20
C VAL A 61 0.12 6.40 20.49
N ALA A 62 0.83 5.39 20.97
CA ALA A 62 0.73 4.03 20.42
C ALA A 62 -0.58 3.37 20.87
N VAL A 63 -1.39 2.93 19.92
CA VAL A 63 -2.67 2.26 20.16
C VAL A 63 -2.66 0.91 19.44
N PRO A 64 -2.91 -0.23 20.12
CA PRO A 64 -3.08 -1.51 19.47
C PRO A 64 -4.26 -1.48 18.48
N TYR A 65 -4.01 -1.87 17.22
CA TYR A 65 -5.03 -1.80 16.19
C TYR A 65 -4.86 -2.92 15.15
N ASN A 66 -5.86 -3.80 15.01
CA ASN A 66 -5.91 -4.88 14.01
C ASN A 66 -4.61 -5.72 13.92
N GLY A 67 -4.05 -6.13 15.06
CA GLY A 67 -2.82 -6.95 15.10
C GLY A 67 -1.52 -6.17 14.81
N SER A 68 -1.59 -4.85 14.74
CA SER A 68 -0.46 -3.92 14.61
C SER A 68 -0.56 -2.83 15.67
N VAL A 69 0.36 -1.85 15.65
CA VAL A 69 0.35 -0.67 16.52
C VAL A 69 0.16 0.57 15.66
N ALA A 70 -1.01 1.20 15.78
CA ALA A 70 -1.25 2.53 15.22
C ALA A 70 -0.68 3.60 16.14
N ARG A 71 -0.02 4.61 15.58
CA ARG A 71 0.49 5.76 16.32
C ARG A 71 -0.31 6.99 15.92
N LEU A 72 -1.23 7.40 16.80
CA LEU A 72 -2.26 8.39 16.54
C LEU A 72 -2.13 9.59 17.47
N THR A 73 -2.62 10.74 17.03
CA THR A 73 -2.74 11.94 17.87
C THR A 73 -4.19 12.41 17.89
N PHE A 74 -4.72 12.60 19.11
CA PHE A 74 -6.10 13.03 19.35
C PHE A 74 -6.19 13.88 20.62
N GLY A 75 -7.24 14.69 20.75
CA GLY A 75 -7.54 15.47 21.95
C GLY A 75 -7.57 16.99 21.74
N PRO A 76 -7.82 17.78 22.79
CA PRO A 76 -8.08 19.22 22.67
C PRO A 76 -6.90 20.02 22.07
N VAL A 77 -5.67 19.66 22.44
CA VAL A 77 -4.46 20.31 21.93
C VAL A 77 -4.29 20.03 20.45
N ALA A 78 -4.47 18.78 20.02
CA ALA A 78 -4.46 18.39 18.62
C ALA A 78 -5.58 19.11 17.83
N ALA A 79 -6.78 19.19 18.39
CA ALA A 79 -7.88 19.92 17.78
C ALA A 79 -7.56 21.41 17.56
N GLY A 80 -6.86 22.04 18.52
CA GLY A 80 -6.38 23.42 18.37
C GLY A 80 -5.36 23.59 17.24
N ARG A 81 -4.45 22.61 17.07
CA ARG A 81 -3.47 22.60 15.96
C ARG A 81 -4.16 22.42 14.61
N VAL A 82 -5.10 21.48 14.51
CA VAL A 82 -5.90 21.25 13.31
C VAL A 82 -6.61 22.54 12.88
N ARG A 83 -7.31 23.21 13.80
CA ARG A 83 -8.02 24.47 13.49
C ARG A 83 -7.07 25.55 13.01
N ARG A 84 -5.92 25.71 13.64
CA ARG A 84 -4.90 26.70 13.23
C ARG A 84 -4.36 26.39 11.84
N TRP A 85 -4.07 25.12 11.55
CA TRP A 85 -3.59 24.69 10.25
C TRP A 85 -4.64 24.93 9.14
N LEU A 86 -5.90 24.63 9.41
CA LEU A 86 -7.01 24.90 8.49
C LEU A 86 -7.18 26.40 8.23
N ALA A 87 -7.16 27.23 9.27
CA ALA A 87 -7.31 28.67 9.15
C ALA A 87 -6.15 29.34 8.39
N ASN A 88 -4.91 28.87 8.61
CA ASN A 88 -3.74 29.45 7.96
C ASN A 88 -3.56 28.92 6.52
N GLY A 89 -4.09 27.74 6.23
CA GLY A 89 -3.90 27.08 4.93
C GLY A 89 -4.77 27.64 3.83
N GLU A 90 -5.93 28.26 4.16
CA GLU A 90 -6.91 28.77 3.17
C GLU A 90 -7.14 27.76 2.02
N PHE A 91 -7.37 26.49 2.37
CA PHE A 91 -7.45 25.39 1.42
C PHE A 91 -8.72 25.49 0.56
N ASP A 92 -8.56 25.28 -0.74
CA ASP A 92 -9.68 25.05 -1.67
C ASP A 92 -10.37 23.71 -1.39
N ILE A 93 -9.60 22.72 -0.91
CA ILE A 93 -10.09 21.40 -0.58
C ILE A 93 -9.25 20.76 0.55
N VAL A 94 -9.89 20.01 1.43
CA VAL A 94 -9.20 19.23 2.47
C VAL A 94 -9.43 17.74 2.21
N HIS A 95 -8.36 17.00 1.99
CA HIS A 95 -8.41 15.56 1.73
C HIS A 95 -7.92 14.81 2.96
N VAL A 96 -8.83 14.04 3.55
CA VAL A 96 -8.61 13.34 4.82
C VAL A 96 -8.41 11.85 4.55
N HIS A 97 -7.28 11.29 4.98
CA HIS A 97 -7.06 9.85 4.89
C HIS A 97 -7.54 9.16 6.16
N GLN A 98 -8.28 8.05 6.01
CA GLN A 98 -8.90 7.27 7.08
C GLN A 98 -9.74 8.15 8.03
N PRO A 99 -10.79 8.81 7.53
CA PRO A 99 -11.54 9.86 8.23
C PRO A 99 -12.18 9.41 9.55
N GLU A 100 -12.53 8.13 9.68
CA GLU A 100 -13.16 7.53 10.87
C GLU A 100 -12.17 7.26 12.01
N SER A 101 -10.86 7.36 11.74
CA SER A 101 -9.84 7.12 12.73
C SER A 101 -9.88 8.18 13.84
N PRO A 102 -9.84 7.80 15.14
CA PRO A 102 -9.75 8.73 16.26
C PRO A 102 -8.36 9.40 16.30
N SER A 103 -8.12 10.30 15.35
CA SER A 103 -6.85 10.92 15.06
C SER A 103 -7.04 12.36 14.57
N LEU A 104 -5.99 12.96 13.98
CA LEU A 104 -6.08 14.25 13.30
C LEU A 104 -7.16 14.22 12.21
N SER A 105 -7.41 13.04 11.61
CA SER A 105 -8.37 12.88 10.51
C SER A 105 -9.79 13.25 10.93
N ILE A 106 -10.34 12.66 11.98
CA ILE A 106 -11.69 13.01 12.43
C ILE A 106 -11.75 14.44 12.99
N LEU A 107 -10.68 14.93 13.60
CA LEU A 107 -10.61 16.32 14.07
C LEU A 107 -10.67 17.30 12.90
N ALA A 108 -10.04 16.98 11.78
CA ALA A 108 -10.13 17.79 10.56
C ALA A 108 -11.54 17.75 9.95
N VAL A 109 -12.19 16.58 9.91
CA VAL A 109 -13.59 16.46 9.47
C VAL A 109 -14.52 17.35 10.30
N TRP A 110 -14.31 17.41 11.64
CA TRP A 110 -15.14 18.27 12.51
C TRP A 110 -14.88 19.75 12.31
N ALA A 111 -13.64 20.13 12.01
CA ALA A 111 -13.20 21.54 12.04
C ALA A 111 -13.15 22.21 10.66
N ALA A 112 -13.13 21.45 9.56
CA ALA A 112 -13.02 22.02 8.22
C ALA A 112 -14.31 22.69 7.77
N ASP A 113 -14.16 23.91 7.20
CA ASP A 113 -15.21 24.63 6.46
C ASP A 113 -15.04 24.47 4.93
N ALA A 114 -13.83 24.15 4.47
CA ALA A 114 -13.56 23.83 3.06
C ALA A 114 -14.17 22.48 2.66
N PRO A 115 -14.47 22.27 1.37
CA PRO A 115 -14.92 20.99 0.82
C PRO A 115 -14.03 19.82 1.25
N LEU A 116 -14.65 18.71 1.64
CA LEU A 116 -13.97 17.54 2.19
C LEU A 116 -13.99 16.35 1.22
N VAL A 117 -12.82 15.77 0.97
CA VAL A 117 -12.66 14.46 0.33
C VAL A 117 -12.09 13.48 1.35
N GLY A 118 -12.58 12.24 1.36
CA GLY A 118 -12.07 11.21 2.25
C GLY A 118 -11.56 9.99 1.49
N THR A 119 -10.35 9.49 1.84
CA THR A 119 -9.82 8.23 1.32
C THR A 119 -9.71 7.17 2.41
N TRP A 120 -10.25 5.99 2.13
CA TRP A 120 -10.21 4.78 2.98
C TRP A 120 -9.20 3.77 2.44
N HIS A 121 -8.21 3.44 3.28
CA HIS A 121 -7.12 2.52 2.94
C HIS A 121 -7.28 1.13 3.54
N MET A 122 -8.17 0.96 4.52
CA MET A 122 -8.25 -0.27 5.30
C MET A 122 -9.42 -1.14 4.88
N ALA A 123 -9.14 -2.44 4.77
CA ALA A 123 -10.14 -3.49 4.72
C ALA A 123 -10.25 -4.14 6.11
N SER A 124 -11.42 -4.13 6.71
CA SER A 124 -11.71 -4.81 7.97
C SER A 124 -13.14 -5.35 7.96
N GLU A 125 -13.28 -6.65 7.76
CA GLU A 125 -14.59 -7.28 7.68
C GLU A 125 -15.40 -7.18 8.99
N ARG A 126 -14.75 -7.02 10.14
CA ARG A 126 -15.41 -6.97 11.48
C ARG A 126 -14.68 -6.02 12.43
N SER A 127 -14.76 -4.73 12.18
CA SER A 127 -14.29 -3.76 13.18
C SER A 127 -15.39 -3.52 14.22
N LYS A 128 -15.25 -4.17 15.39
CA LYS A 128 -16.16 -3.94 16.55
C LYS A 128 -16.17 -2.46 16.96
N ALA A 129 -15.05 -1.76 16.81
CA ALA A 129 -14.96 -0.35 17.09
C ALA A 129 -15.78 0.49 16.12
N LEU A 130 -15.70 0.24 14.81
CA LEU A 130 -16.51 0.93 13.81
C LEU A 130 -18.00 0.70 14.01
N VAL A 131 -18.40 -0.53 14.34
CA VAL A 131 -19.81 -0.84 14.66
C VAL A 131 -20.28 -0.09 15.89
N GLY A 132 -19.48 -0.08 16.97
CA GLY A 132 -19.85 0.59 18.24
C GLY A 132 -19.93 2.11 18.14
N PHE A 133 -19.10 2.73 17.29
CA PHE A 133 -19.05 4.19 17.14
C PHE A 133 -19.75 4.71 15.87
N SER A 134 -20.32 3.84 15.05
CA SER A 134 -20.95 4.23 13.78
C SER A 134 -22.03 5.29 13.92
N GLY A 135 -22.84 5.21 14.98
CA GLY A 135 -23.91 6.18 15.27
C GLY A 135 -23.40 7.61 15.53
N ILE A 136 -22.21 7.74 16.12
CA ILE A 136 -21.57 9.03 16.40
C ILE A 136 -20.77 9.53 15.19
N LEU A 137 -20.17 8.60 14.44
CA LEU A 137 -19.30 8.94 13.30
C LEU A 137 -20.11 9.31 12.05
N ARG A 138 -21.24 8.67 11.79
CA ARG A 138 -22.05 8.90 10.60
C ARG A 138 -22.36 10.38 10.33
N PRO A 139 -22.94 11.15 11.28
CA PRO A 139 -23.24 12.56 11.05
C PRO A 139 -22.00 13.39 10.67
N SER A 140 -20.85 13.04 11.28
CA SER A 140 -19.59 13.73 10.97
C SER A 140 -19.09 13.40 9.57
N LEU A 141 -19.18 12.13 9.18
CA LEU A 141 -18.71 11.65 7.88
C LEU A 141 -19.65 12.07 6.72
N GLU A 142 -20.88 12.47 7.01
CA GLU A 142 -21.79 13.08 6.02
C GLU A 142 -21.30 14.43 5.49
N LYS A 143 -20.40 15.12 6.22
CA LYS A 143 -19.71 16.33 5.71
C LYS A 143 -18.76 16.05 4.55
N ILE A 144 -18.35 14.78 4.36
CA ILE A 144 -17.42 14.39 3.29
C ILE A 144 -18.20 14.30 1.99
N GLU A 145 -17.89 15.22 1.06
CA GLU A 145 -18.60 15.39 -0.20
C GLU A 145 -18.25 14.28 -1.21
N ALA A 146 -17.00 13.80 -1.20
CA ALA A 146 -16.60 12.68 -2.02
C ALA A 146 -15.80 11.65 -1.20
N ARG A 147 -16.08 10.38 -1.48
CA ARG A 147 -15.46 9.23 -0.81
C ARG A 147 -14.69 8.39 -1.79
N ILE A 148 -13.44 8.08 -1.46
CA ILE A 148 -12.54 7.25 -2.25
C ILE A 148 -12.19 6.00 -1.43
N ALA A 149 -12.25 4.83 -2.07
CA ALA A 149 -11.76 3.59 -1.51
C ALA A 149 -10.62 3.06 -2.39
N VAL A 150 -9.50 2.63 -1.77
CA VAL A 150 -8.32 2.19 -2.53
C VAL A 150 -8.46 0.77 -3.09
N SER A 151 -9.51 0.06 -2.71
CA SER A 151 -9.78 -1.31 -3.18
C SER A 151 -11.25 -1.70 -2.93
N GLU A 152 -11.72 -2.75 -3.61
CA GLU A 152 -13.05 -3.31 -3.32
C GLU A 152 -13.19 -3.80 -1.87
N ALA A 153 -12.11 -4.29 -1.27
CA ALA A 153 -12.12 -4.69 0.13
C ALA A 153 -12.30 -3.48 1.08
N ALA A 154 -11.65 -2.36 0.79
CA ALA A 154 -11.85 -1.09 1.53
C ALA A 154 -13.27 -0.52 1.26
N ARG A 155 -13.74 -0.59 0.00
CA ARG A 155 -15.09 -0.17 -0.38
C ARG A 155 -16.16 -0.95 0.37
N THR A 156 -16.07 -2.28 0.36
CA THR A 156 -17.02 -3.16 1.08
C THR A 156 -17.03 -2.83 2.57
N THR A 157 -15.87 -2.61 3.18
CA THR A 157 -15.76 -2.19 4.58
C THR A 157 -16.47 -0.87 4.83
N LEU A 158 -16.21 0.15 4.00
CA LEU A 158 -16.83 1.46 4.13
C LEU A 158 -18.35 1.38 3.98
N VAL A 159 -18.83 0.76 2.90
CA VAL A 159 -20.26 0.66 2.59
C VAL A 159 -21.03 -0.10 3.68
N SER A 160 -20.47 -1.21 4.18
CA SER A 160 -21.12 -2.04 5.20
C SER A 160 -21.22 -1.37 6.58
N HIS A 161 -20.25 -0.53 6.96
CA HIS A 161 -20.21 0.08 8.30
C HIS A 161 -20.72 1.52 8.33
N LEU A 162 -20.44 2.30 7.28
CA LEU A 162 -20.69 3.73 7.25
C LEU A 162 -21.64 4.17 6.15
N GLY A 163 -21.90 3.29 5.17
CA GLY A 163 -22.73 3.60 4.01
C GLY A 163 -22.03 4.48 2.96
N GLY A 164 -22.77 4.88 1.95
CA GLY A 164 -22.30 5.71 0.84
C GLY A 164 -21.87 4.89 -0.37
N ASP A 165 -21.46 5.58 -1.43
CA ASP A 165 -20.97 4.99 -2.68
C ASP A 165 -19.59 5.56 -3.04
N PRO A 166 -18.50 5.00 -2.48
CA PRO A 166 -17.16 5.48 -2.72
C PRO A 166 -16.67 5.14 -4.14
N VAL A 167 -15.96 6.10 -4.75
CA VAL A 167 -15.24 5.86 -5.99
C VAL A 167 -14.02 4.98 -5.71
N LEU A 168 -13.77 4.00 -6.59
CA LEU A 168 -12.57 3.18 -6.51
C LEU A 168 -11.41 3.90 -7.20
N ILE A 169 -10.41 4.32 -6.41
CA ILE A 169 -9.15 4.87 -6.91
C ILE A 169 -8.03 4.15 -6.16
N PRO A 170 -7.20 3.35 -6.85
CA PRO A 170 -6.19 2.52 -6.19
C PRO A 170 -5.07 3.35 -5.56
N ASN A 171 -4.22 2.71 -4.74
CA ASN A 171 -2.98 3.34 -4.32
C ASN A 171 -2.04 3.53 -5.51
N GLY A 172 -1.35 4.68 -5.56
CA GLY A 172 -0.34 4.97 -6.56
C GLY A 172 0.98 4.25 -6.27
N VAL A 173 1.69 3.91 -7.35
CA VAL A 173 3.04 3.37 -7.33
C VAL A 173 3.86 4.12 -8.38
N HIS A 174 5.14 4.40 -8.09
CA HIS A 174 6.07 4.98 -9.06
C HIS A 174 6.54 3.88 -10.04
N VAL A 175 5.72 3.57 -11.02
CA VAL A 175 5.94 2.46 -11.98
C VAL A 175 7.27 2.60 -12.69
N ASP A 176 7.61 3.80 -13.17
CA ASP A 176 8.86 4.06 -13.89
C ASP A 176 10.09 3.80 -13.04
N THR A 177 10.04 4.07 -11.72
CA THR A 177 11.15 3.80 -10.80
C THR A 177 11.47 2.31 -10.74
N TYR A 178 10.46 1.46 -10.66
CA TYR A 178 10.65 0.01 -10.64
C TYR A 178 10.98 -0.55 -12.02
N ALA A 179 10.38 -0.03 -13.08
CA ALA A 179 10.66 -0.46 -14.46
C ALA A 179 12.08 -0.12 -14.91
N ALA A 180 12.66 0.99 -14.40
CA ALA A 180 14.04 1.40 -14.69
C ALA A 180 15.08 0.66 -13.83
N ALA A 181 14.65 -0.07 -12.78
CA ALA A 181 15.57 -0.75 -11.87
C ALA A 181 16.38 -1.83 -12.57
N GLN A 182 17.70 -1.82 -12.33
CA GLN A 182 18.60 -2.77 -12.97
C GLN A 182 18.81 -4.00 -12.09
N PRO A 183 18.74 -5.22 -12.67
CA PRO A 183 19.03 -6.43 -11.92
C PRO A 183 20.50 -6.53 -11.54
N ARG A 184 20.79 -7.07 -10.37
CA ARG A 184 22.15 -7.35 -9.89
C ARG A 184 22.48 -8.83 -10.07
N ALA A 185 23.63 -9.11 -10.67
CA ALA A 185 24.07 -10.47 -10.97
C ALA A 185 24.26 -11.33 -9.70
N ASP A 186 24.74 -10.73 -8.59
CA ASP A 186 24.93 -11.43 -7.31
C ASP A 186 23.62 -11.82 -6.61
N LEU A 187 22.49 -11.23 -7.00
CA LEU A 187 21.15 -11.60 -6.52
C LEU A 187 20.49 -12.68 -7.38
N ARG A 188 20.98 -12.93 -8.58
CA ARG A 188 20.41 -13.93 -9.50
C ARG A 188 21.00 -15.33 -9.30
N ALA A 189 20.18 -16.32 -9.56
CA ALA A 189 20.59 -17.72 -9.49
C ALA A 189 20.26 -18.48 -10.79
N PRO A 190 21.10 -19.44 -11.21
CA PRO A 190 20.87 -20.19 -12.47
C PRO A 190 19.57 -20.98 -12.49
N GLY A 191 19.12 -21.47 -11.34
CA GLY A 191 17.85 -22.19 -11.20
C GLY A 191 16.64 -21.32 -10.97
N GLY A 192 16.81 -19.98 -11.07
CA GLY A 192 15.79 -18.97 -10.84
C GLY A 192 15.86 -18.36 -9.44
N THR A 193 15.43 -17.12 -9.36
CA THR A 193 15.43 -16.33 -8.14
C THR A 193 14.00 -16.02 -7.71
N VAL A 194 13.65 -16.46 -6.51
CA VAL A 194 12.37 -16.17 -5.85
C VAL A 194 12.62 -15.11 -4.78
N SER A 195 11.73 -14.14 -4.61
CA SER A 195 11.87 -13.12 -3.57
C SER A 195 10.61 -12.95 -2.73
N PHE A 196 10.83 -12.55 -1.48
CA PHE A 196 9.83 -12.14 -0.51
C PHE A 196 10.23 -10.82 0.12
N LEU A 197 9.26 -9.94 0.33
CA LEU A 197 9.42 -8.68 1.05
C LEU A 197 8.29 -8.50 2.07
N GLY A 198 8.66 -8.37 3.34
CA GLY A 198 7.70 -8.13 4.41
C GLY A 198 8.35 -8.16 5.79
N ARG A 199 7.62 -7.69 6.82
CA ARG A 199 8.08 -7.84 8.20
C ARG A 199 8.16 -9.34 8.53
N LEU A 200 9.33 -9.78 9.02
CA LEU A 200 9.59 -11.20 9.32
C LEU A 200 8.84 -11.67 10.57
N ASP A 201 8.62 -10.74 11.52
CA ASP A 201 7.93 -10.93 12.78
C ASP A 201 6.40 -10.74 12.70
N GLU A 202 5.85 -10.54 11.50
CA GLU A 202 4.42 -10.36 11.27
C GLU A 202 3.81 -11.59 10.60
N PRO A 203 3.14 -12.51 11.36
CA PRO A 203 2.66 -13.80 10.83
C PRO A 203 1.74 -13.66 9.62
N ARG A 204 0.93 -12.61 9.55
CA ARG A 204 0.03 -12.38 8.42
C ARG A 204 0.74 -12.14 7.08
N LYS A 205 2.04 -11.77 7.10
CA LYS A 205 2.86 -11.65 5.87
C LYS A 205 3.23 -13.00 5.27
N GLY A 206 3.03 -14.09 6.02
CA GLY A 206 3.06 -15.45 5.52
C GLY A 206 4.45 -16.02 5.22
N LEU A 207 5.54 -15.40 5.73
CA LEU A 207 6.88 -15.95 5.58
C LEU A 207 6.96 -17.42 6.00
N PRO A 208 6.34 -17.88 7.11
CA PRO A 208 6.34 -19.30 7.48
C PRO A 208 5.76 -20.23 6.41
N VAL A 209 4.74 -19.79 5.65
CA VAL A 209 4.16 -20.58 4.56
C VAL A 209 5.17 -20.75 3.43
N LEU A 210 5.90 -19.68 3.08
CA LEU A 210 6.96 -19.74 2.06
C LEU A 210 8.13 -20.62 2.50
N LEU A 211 8.59 -20.47 3.74
CA LEU A 211 9.69 -21.27 4.28
C LEU A 211 9.32 -22.76 4.35
N ALA A 212 8.07 -23.10 4.67
CA ALA A 212 7.56 -24.47 4.63
C ALA A 212 7.46 -25.03 3.20
N ALA A 213 7.20 -24.20 2.20
CA ALA A 213 7.15 -24.59 0.79
C ALA A 213 8.55 -24.79 0.17
N TRP A 214 9.55 -24.07 0.68
CA TRP A 214 10.86 -23.92 0.04
C TRP A 214 11.65 -25.22 -0.16
N PRO A 215 11.69 -26.17 0.79
CA PRO A 215 12.37 -27.47 0.58
C PRO A 215 11.85 -28.24 -0.63
N ASP A 216 10.55 -28.21 -0.89
CA ASP A 216 9.95 -28.86 -2.04
C ASP A 216 10.31 -28.20 -3.36
N VAL A 217 10.50 -26.88 -3.35
CA VAL A 217 10.99 -26.09 -4.50
C VAL A 217 12.45 -26.47 -4.79
N VAL A 218 13.33 -26.43 -3.78
CA VAL A 218 14.76 -26.74 -3.93
C VAL A 218 14.97 -28.18 -4.41
N ARG A 219 14.16 -29.15 -3.95
CA ARG A 219 14.25 -30.54 -4.41
C ARG A 219 14.05 -30.67 -5.92
N ARG A 220 13.20 -29.83 -6.54
CA ARG A 220 12.92 -29.82 -7.98
C ARG A 220 13.83 -28.87 -8.76
N HIS A 221 14.27 -27.80 -8.11
CA HIS A 221 15.13 -26.75 -8.67
C HIS A 221 16.32 -26.50 -7.74
N PRO A 222 17.34 -27.39 -7.71
CA PRO A 222 18.44 -27.32 -6.73
C PRO A 222 19.28 -26.04 -6.81
N GLN A 223 19.28 -25.36 -7.95
CA GLN A 223 20.00 -24.12 -8.17
C GLN A 223 19.14 -22.87 -7.94
N ALA A 224 17.89 -23.02 -7.50
CA ALA A 224 17.03 -21.89 -7.16
C ALA A 224 17.51 -21.19 -5.87
N ARG A 225 17.28 -19.91 -5.78
CA ARG A 225 17.58 -19.10 -4.59
C ARG A 225 16.35 -18.32 -4.13
N LEU A 226 16.19 -18.25 -2.81
CA LEU A 226 15.20 -17.40 -2.16
C LEU A 226 15.89 -16.16 -1.58
N LEU A 227 15.42 -14.97 -1.95
CA LEU A 227 15.79 -13.70 -1.32
C LEU A 227 14.70 -13.31 -0.33
N VAL A 228 15.07 -13.06 0.92
CA VAL A 228 14.14 -12.63 1.98
C VAL A 228 14.58 -11.27 2.48
N ALA A 229 13.71 -10.27 2.32
CA ALA A 229 13.94 -8.89 2.75
C ALA A 229 12.84 -8.41 3.70
N GLY A 230 13.22 -7.54 4.61
CA GLY A 230 12.33 -6.86 5.54
C GLY A 230 12.86 -6.80 6.97
N PRO A 231 12.27 -5.95 7.81
CA PRO A 231 12.62 -5.85 9.22
C PRO A 231 12.10 -7.06 10.02
N GLY A 232 12.78 -7.41 11.10
CA GLY A 232 12.46 -8.49 12.02
C GLY A 232 13.68 -9.30 12.42
N ASP A 233 13.49 -10.33 13.25
CA ASP A 233 14.57 -11.20 13.72
C ASP A 233 14.89 -12.27 12.67
N VAL A 234 15.97 -12.03 11.91
CA VAL A 234 16.47 -12.97 10.90
C VAL A 234 16.93 -14.28 11.55
N ALA A 235 17.56 -14.24 12.74
CA ALA A 235 18.07 -15.43 13.39
C ALA A 235 16.92 -16.35 13.86
N GLU A 236 15.82 -15.77 14.31
CA GLU A 236 14.61 -16.52 14.64
C GLU A 236 14.00 -17.19 13.40
N ALA A 237 13.84 -16.43 12.32
CA ALA A 237 13.32 -16.97 11.06
C ALA A 237 14.21 -18.07 10.49
N GLN A 238 15.53 -17.93 10.55
CA GLN A 238 16.49 -18.95 10.10
C GLN A 238 16.38 -20.29 10.87
N ARG A 239 16.03 -20.24 12.17
CA ARG A 239 15.87 -21.45 13.00
C ARG A 239 14.73 -22.35 12.52
N THR A 240 13.72 -21.77 11.87
CA THR A 240 12.57 -22.52 11.33
C THR A 240 12.89 -23.22 10.00
N VAL A 241 14.00 -22.88 9.35
CA VAL A 241 14.39 -23.42 8.05
C VAL A 241 15.14 -24.74 8.23
N PRO A 242 14.78 -25.84 7.51
CA PRO A 242 15.56 -27.06 7.46
C PRO A 242 17.02 -26.83 7.05
N VAL A 243 17.95 -27.55 7.67
CA VAL A 243 19.41 -27.33 7.52
C VAL A 243 19.86 -27.47 6.06
N ASP A 244 19.29 -28.44 5.35
CA ASP A 244 19.63 -28.84 3.98
C ASP A 244 19.30 -27.76 2.92
N VAL A 245 18.44 -26.80 3.24
CA VAL A 245 18.06 -25.72 2.30
C VAL A 245 18.49 -24.32 2.75
N ARG A 246 19.14 -24.17 3.91
CA ARG A 246 19.53 -22.86 4.46
C ARG A 246 20.42 -22.07 3.53
N ASP A 247 21.38 -22.70 2.88
CA ASP A 247 22.34 -22.04 1.99
C ASP A 247 21.70 -21.57 0.68
N THR A 248 20.48 -22.01 0.38
CA THR A 248 19.72 -21.54 -0.77
C THR A 248 18.92 -20.27 -0.47
N ILE A 249 18.89 -19.80 0.79
CA ILE A 249 18.15 -18.61 1.24
C ILE A 249 19.14 -17.50 1.58
N ARG A 250 19.00 -16.37 0.92
CA ARG A 250 19.76 -15.16 1.22
C ARG A 250 18.88 -14.17 1.97
N TRP A 251 19.29 -13.86 3.18
CA TRP A 251 18.61 -12.89 4.05
C TRP A 251 19.22 -11.50 3.85
N LEU A 252 18.40 -10.56 3.43
CA LEU A 252 18.84 -9.19 3.12
C LEU A 252 18.58 -8.21 4.27
N GLY A 253 17.76 -8.62 5.27
CA GLY A 253 17.35 -7.73 6.36
C GLY A 253 16.53 -6.54 5.86
N ARG A 254 16.61 -5.44 6.58
CA ARG A 254 15.99 -4.17 6.14
C ARG A 254 16.78 -3.60 4.96
N ILE A 255 16.10 -3.32 3.87
CA ILE A 255 16.69 -2.75 2.65
C ILE A 255 16.10 -1.36 2.36
N SER A 256 16.82 -0.55 1.59
CA SER A 256 16.34 0.74 1.07
C SER A 256 15.32 0.56 -0.06
N ASP A 257 14.60 1.61 -0.43
CA ASP A 257 13.66 1.57 -1.58
C ASP A 257 14.41 1.30 -2.90
N ALA A 258 15.63 1.81 -3.07
CA ALA A 258 16.47 1.53 -4.23
C ALA A 258 16.90 0.05 -4.28
N ASP A 259 17.31 -0.52 -3.14
CA ASP A 259 17.65 -1.95 -3.05
C ASP A 259 16.40 -2.83 -3.24
N LYS A 260 15.22 -2.38 -2.78
CA LYS A 260 13.94 -3.05 -3.03
C LYS A 260 13.66 -3.16 -4.53
N ALA A 261 13.75 -2.06 -5.25
CA ALA A 261 13.56 -2.04 -6.70
C ALA A 261 14.55 -2.97 -7.41
N THR A 262 15.82 -2.91 -7.04
CA THR A 262 16.88 -3.78 -7.56
C THR A 262 16.64 -5.26 -7.24
N MET A 263 16.21 -5.60 -6.03
CA MET A 263 15.86 -6.97 -5.64
C MET A 263 14.70 -7.50 -6.48
N LEU A 264 13.64 -6.72 -6.65
CA LEU A 264 12.48 -7.09 -7.45
C LEU A 264 12.85 -7.27 -8.93
N ALA A 265 13.67 -6.38 -9.51
CA ALA A 265 14.18 -6.50 -10.87
C ALA A 265 15.11 -7.72 -11.06
N SER A 266 15.78 -8.18 -9.98
CA SER A 266 16.63 -9.36 -9.99
C SER A 266 15.87 -10.67 -9.83
N SER A 267 14.56 -10.60 -9.54
CA SER A 267 13.73 -11.76 -9.22
C SER A 267 13.01 -12.30 -10.44
N ASP A 268 13.02 -13.60 -10.64
CA ASP A 268 12.16 -14.27 -11.62
C ASP A 268 10.71 -14.34 -11.13
N ILE A 269 10.55 -14.58 -9.81
CA ILE A 269 9.23 -14.66 -9.15
C ILE A 269 9.27 -13.88 -7.85
N TYR A 270 8.29 -13.01 -7.63
CA TYR A 270 7.98 -12.42 -6.34
C TYR A 270 6.83 -13.18 -5.68
N VAL A 271 6.93 -13.45 -4.36
CA VAL A 271 5.89 -14.16 -3.61
C VAL A 271 5.27 -13.27 -2.55
N GLY A 272 3.95 -13.13 -2.60
CA GLY A 272 3.12 -12.50 -1.56
C GLY A 272 2.26 -13.52 -0.81
N PRO A 273 2.81 -14.29 0.16
CA PRO A 273 2.16 -15.45 0.76
C PRO A 273 1.26 -15.08 1.95
N HIS A 274 0.64 -13.92 1.92
CA HIS A 274 -0.12 -13.38 3.06
C HIS A 274 -1.24 -14.30 3.51
N THR A 275 -1.49 -14.33 4.83
CA THR A 275 -2.54 -15.15 5.44
C THR A 275 -3.77 -14.33 5.87
N GLY A 276 -3.88 -13.09 5.42
CA GLY A 276 -5.01 -12.18 5.65
C GLY A 276 -4.59 -10.74 5.89
N GLY A 277 -5.58 -9.88 6.16
CA GLY A 277 -5.36 -8.50 6.59
C GLY A 277 -4.70 -7.57 5.56
N GLU A 278 -4.79 -7.88 4.27
CA GLU A 278 -4.26 -7.04 3.20
C GLU A 278 -5.41 -6.36 2.45
N SER A 279 -5.29 -5.04 2.30
CA SER A 279 -6.32 -4.23 1.65
C SER A 279 -6.04 -3.98 0.17
N PHE A 280 -4.79 -4.03 -0.27
CA PHE A 280 -4.42 -3.72 -1.64
C PHE A 280 -3.30 -4.60 -2.19
N GLY A 281 -2.11 -4.55 -1.62
CA GLY A 281 -0.94 -5.31 -2.09
C GLY A 281 0.02 -4.45 -2.92
N ILE A 282 0.43 -3.30 -2.39
CA ILE A 282 1.37 -2.37 -3.07
C ILE A 282 2.60 -3.11 -3.61
N VAL A 283 3.19 -4.03 -2.82
CA VAL A 283 4.41 -4.73 -3.24
C VAL A 283 4.18 -5.66 -4.45
N LEU A 284 2.95 -6.15 -4.67
CA LEU A 284 2.63 -6.90 -5.88
C LEU A 284 2.76 -6.00 -7.11
N VAL A 285 2.23 -4.77 -7.02
CA VAL A 285 2.31 -3.79 -8.12
C VAL A 285 3.76 -3.38 -8.36
N GLU A 286 4.54 -3.14 -7.30
CA GLU A 286 5.98 -2.85 -7.39
C GLU A 286 6.74 -4.00 -8.09
N ALA A 287 6.44 -5.25 -7.73
CA ALA A 287 7.04 -6.42 -8.36
C ALA A 287 6.65 -6.58 -9.83
N MET A 288 5.38 -6.33 -10.17
CA MET A 288 4.88 -6.29 -11.54
C MET A 288 5.61 -5.23 -12.37
N ALA A 289 5.77 -4.02 -11.82
CA ALA A 289 6.48 -2.91 -12.45
C ALA A 289 7.96 -3.23 -12.68
N ALA A 290 8.62 -3.89 -11.72
CA ALA A 290 10.01 -4.33 -11.83
C ALA A 290 10.20 -5.53 -12.79
N GLY A 291 9.12 -6.10 -13.32
CA GLY A 291 9.16 -7.22 -14.26
C GLY A 291 9.30 -8.60 -13.62
N ALA A 292 9.10 -8.75 -12.33
CA ALA A 292 8.98 -10.05 -11.68
C ALA A 292 7.62 -10.71 -11.97
N THR A 293 7.60 -12.04 -12.12
CA THR A 293 6.32 -12.78 -12.14
C THR A 293 5.78 -12.86 -10.73
N VAL A 294 4.51 -12.52 -10.51
CA VAL A 294 3.92 -12.49 -9.17
C VAL A 294 3.18 -13.80 -8.87
N VAL A 295 3.47 -14.37 -7.69
CA VAL A 295 2.70 -15.44 -7.06
C VAL A 295 2.17 -14.94 -5.72
N ALA A 296 0.87 -15.00 -5.48
CA ALA A 296 0.27 -14.48 -4.26
C ALA A 296 -0.78 -15.44 -3.69
N SER A 297 -1.08 -15.29 -2.40
CA SER A 297 -2.21 -15.98 -1.78
C SER A 297 -3.51 -15.56 -2.44
N ASP A 298 -4.48 -16.47 -2.46
CA ASP A 298 -5.82 -16.22 -3.02
C ASP A 298 -6.66 -15.32 -2.10
N LEU A 299 -6.23 -14.06 -1.99
CA LEU A 299 -6.95 -12.99 -1.31
C LEU A 299 -7.69 -12.12 -2.33
N PRO A 300 -8.92 -11.64 -2.04
CA PRO A 300 -9.67 -10.79 -2.96
C PRO A 300 -8.89 -9.57 -3.47
N ALA A 301 -8.15 -8.89 -2.58
CA ALA A 301 -7.31 -7.76 -2.95
C ALA A 301 -6.19 -8.15 -3.93
N PHE A 302 -5.58 -9.31 -3.75
CA PHE A 302 -4.51 -9.79 -4.62
C PHE A 302 -5.03 -10.27 -5.97
N ARG A 303 -6.19 -10.95 -6.01
CA ARG A 303 -6.85 -11.30 -7.27
C ARG A 303 -7.12 -10.07 -8.13
N ALA A 304 -7.68 -9.04 -7.51
CA ALA A 304 -7.97 -7.78 -8.21
C ALA A 304 -6.71 -7.15 -8.81
N VAL A 305 -5.62 -7.05 -8.01
CA VAL A 305 -4.32 -6.51 -8.49
C VAL A 305 -3.74 -7.38 -9.61
N LEU A 306 -3.91 -8.70 -9.56
CA LEU A 306 -3.41 -9.62 -10.56
C LEU A 306 -4.36 -9.80 -11.77
N GLY A 307 -5.41 -8.98 -11.88
CA GLY A 307 -6.37 -9.03 -12.99
C GLY A 307 -6.99 -10.42 -13.17
N GLU A 308 -7.45 -11.01 -12.05
CA GLU A 308 -8.05 -12.35 -12.00
C GLU A 308 -7.18 -13.44 -12.67
N GLY A 309 -5.86 -13.33 -12.53
CA GLY A 309 -4.88 -14.30 -13.03
C GLY A 309 -4.22 -13.95 -14.37
N ALA A 310 -4.54 -12.79 -14.95
CA ALA A 310 -3.88 -12.31 -16.16
C ALA A 310 -2.43 -11.88 -15.93
N ALA A 311 -2.14 -11.29 -14.77
CA ALA A 311 -0.86 -10.67 -14.41
C ALA A 311 -0.03 -11.46 -13.38
N GLY A 312 -0.52 -12.59 -12.91
CA GLY A 312 0.16 -13.42 -11.90
C GLY A 312 -0.60 -14.72 -11.63
N ARG A 313 -0.13 -15.49 -10.65
CA ARG A 313 -0.78 -16.72 -10.19
C ARG A 313 -1.15 -16.60 -8.72
N THR A 314 -2.31 -17.15 -8.36
CA THR A 314 -2.69 -17.29 -6.95
C THR A 314 -2.57 -18.75 -6.50
N PHE A 315 -2.42 -18.96 -5.19
CA PHE A 315 -2.48 -20.25 -4.54
C PHE A 315 -3.38 -20.17 -3.29
N ALA A 316 -3.92 -21.30 -2.86
CA ALA A 316 -4.79 -21.37 -1.68
C ALA A 316 -4.07 -20.82 -0.44
N MET A 317 -4.70 -19.84 0.23
CA MET A 317 -4.13 -19.16 1.39
C MET A 317 -3.67 -20.16 2.48
N GLY A 318 -2.41 -20.05 2.91
CA GLY A 318 -1.81 -20.91 3.93
C GLY A 318 -1.36 -22.30 3.44
N ASP A 319 -1.65 -22.69 2.19
CA ASP A 319 -1.24 -23.97 1.62
C ASP A 319 0.19 -23.91 1.06
N SER A 320 1.17 -24.32 1.88
CA SER A 320 2.57 -24.37 1.47
C SER A 320 2.83 -25.38 0.35
N ALA A 321 2.06 -26.47 0.27
CA ALA A 321 2.22 -27.47 -0.79
C ALA A 321 1.71 -26.92 -2.14
N ALA A 322 0.59 -26.19 -2.15
CA ALA A 322 0.12 -25.49 -3.35
C ALA A 322 1.12 -24.43 -3.79
N LEU A 323 1.67 -23.65 -2.86
CA LEU A 323 2.72 -22.67 -3.15
C LEU A 323 3.94 -23.32 -3.79
N ALA A 324 4.44 -24.43 -3.21
CA ALA A 324 5.60 -25.16 -3.74
C ALA A 324 5.35 -25.68 -5.16
N ARG A 325 4.15 -26.19 -5.44
CA ARG A 325 3.76 -26.61 -6.81
C ARG A 325 3.76 -25.44 -7.78
N THR A 326 3.11 -24.34 -7.42
CA THR A 326 3.02 -23.13 -8.27
C THR A 326 4.40 -22.55 -8.59
N LEU A 327 5.27 -22.43 -7.56
CA LEU A 327 6.64 -21.95 -7.74
C LEU A 327 7.45 -22.87 -8.65
N SER A 328 7.37 -24.20 -8.42
CA SER A 328 8.11 -25.16 -9.23
C SER A 328 7.65 -25.18 -10.68
N GLN A 329 6.35 -25.06 -10.94
CA GLN A 329 5.82 -24.96 -12.29
C GLN A 329 6.35 -23.71 -13.00
N LEU A 330 6.25 -22.56 -12.36
CA LEU A 330 6.70 -21.29 -12.94
C LEU A 330 8.22 -21.21 -13.11
N LEU A 331 9.02 -21.79 -12.22
CA LEU A 331 10.47 -21.86 -12.39
C LEU A 331 10.86 -22.70 -13.61
N GLY A 332 10.10 -23.78 -13.89
CA GLY A 332 10.30 -24.65 -15.04
C GLY A 332 9.66 -24.13 -16.35
N ASP A 333 8.83 -23.10 -16.31
CA ASP A 333 8.09 -22.61 -17.49
C ASP A 333 8.36 -21.12 -17.75
N PRO A 334 9.42 -20.78 -18.50
CA PRO A 334 9.75 -19.40 -18.85
C PRO A 334 8.72 -18.74 -19.78
N ASP A 335 8.01 -19.52 -20.59
CA ASP A 335 6.99 -18.99 -21.51
C ASP A 335 5.77 -18.51 -20.73
N GLU A 336 5.33 -19.28 -19.75
CA GLU A 336 4.25 -18.87 -18.87
C GLU A 336 4.64 -17.63 -18.04
N ARG A 337 5.89 -17.56 -17.51
CA ARG A 337 6.37 -16.35 -16.86
C ARG A 337 6.34 -15.14 -17.79
N SER A 338 6.75 -15.32 -19.04
CA SER A 338 6.73 -14.24 -20.07
C SER A 338 5.31 -13.76 -20.36
N ARG A 339 4.35 -14.69 -20.46
CA ARG A 339 2.93 -14.39 -20.66
C ARG A 339 2.37 -13.58 -19.48
N LEU A 340 2.63 -14.01 -18.24
CA LEU A 340 2.17 -13.32 -17.03
C LEU A 340 2.80 -11.92 -16.88
N ARG A 341 4.08 -11.77 -17.23
CA ARG A 341 4.77 -10.46 -17.23
C ARG A 341 4.18 -9.51 -18.27
N ALA A 342 3.73 -10.02 -19.41
CA ALA A 342 3.04 -9.21 -20.42
C ALA A 342 1.69 -8.70 -19.89
N GLY A 343 0.91 -9.55 -19.23
CA GLY A 343 -0.31 -9.15 -18.52
C GLY A 343 -0.04 -8.14 -17.40
N ALA A 344 1.01 -8.36 -16.62
CA ALA A 344 1.43 -7.44 -15.55
C ALA A 344 1.79 -6.04 -16.09
N ARG A 345 2.54 -5.97 -17.19
CA ARG A 345 2.86 -4.69 -17.85
C ARG A 345 1.61 -3.93 -18.33
N ALA A 346 0.61 -4.62 -18.83
CA ALA A 346 -0.64 -3.99 -19.22
C ALA A 346 -1.44 -3.48 -18.00
N GLN A 347 -1.46 -4.27 -16.93
CA GLN A 347 -2.23 -3.98 -15.71
C GLN A 347 -1.61 -2.83 -14.88
N VAL A 348 -0.28 -2.76 -14.78
CA VAL A 348 0.42 -1.90 -13.83
C VAL A 348 0.19 -0.41 -14.05
N HIS A 349 -0.08 0.03 -15.29
CA HIS A 349 -0.32 1.44 -15.61
C HIS A 349 -1.57 2.02 -14.93
N ALA A 350 -2.53 1.18 -14.56
CA ALA A 350 -3.70 1.62 -13.80
C ALA A 350 -3.34 2.08 -12.37
N TYR A 351 -2.18 1.68 -11.87
CA TYR A 351 -1.67 1.99 -10.53
C TYR A 351 -0.56 3.05 -10.54
N ASP A 352 -0.19 3.58 -11.72
CA ASP A 352 0.85 4.59 -11.79
C ASP A 352 0.40 5.92 -11.21
N TRP A 353 1.29 6.58 -10.46
CA TRP A 353 0.97 7.84 -9.79
C TRP A 353 0.36 8.91 -10.70
N PRO A 354 0.86 9.16 -11.94
CA PRO A 354 0.20 10.07 -12.86
C PRO A 354 -1.28 9.73 -13.09
N THR A 355 -1.59 8.44 -13.35
CA THR A 355 -2.96 7.97 -13.59
C THR A 355 -3.85 8.12 -12.35
N VAL A 356 -3.32 7.71 -11.18
CA VAL A 356 -4.04 7.81 -9.90
C VAL A 356 -4.30 9.27 -9.52
N THR A 357 -3.30 10.13 -9.71
CA THR A 357 -3.43 11.57 -9.43
C THR A 357 -4.51 12.22 -10.31
N ASP A 358 -4.54 11.89 -11.61
CA ASP A 358 -5.57 12.41 -12.51
C ASP A 358 -6.98 12.00 -12.07
N GLN A 359 -7.16 10.75 -11.60
CA GLN A 359 -8.45 10.28 -11.07
C GLN A 359 -8.86 11.03 -9.80
N VAL A 360 -7.92 11.31 -8.89
CA VAL A 360 -8.23 12.09 -7.68
C VAL A 360 -8.55 13.55 -8.02
N LEU A 361 -7.84 14.15 -8.98
CA LEU A 361 -8.12 15.51 -9.46
C LEU A 361 -9.50 15.61 -10.14
N GLU A 362 -9.93 14.59 -10.88
CA GLU A 362 -11.31 14.51 -11.40
C GLU A 362 -12.35 14.56 -10.26
N VAL A 363 -12.10 13.85 -9.15
CA VAL A 363 -12.96 13.92 -7.95
C VAL A 363 -12.94 15.33 -7.34
N TYR A 364 -11.79 15.99 -7.27
CA TYR A 364 -11.69 17.35 -6.78
C TYR A 364 -12.48 18.35 -7.65
N ASP A 365 -12.39 18.21 -8.98
CA ASP A 365 -13.14 19.05 -9.90
C ASP A 365 -14.66 18.88 -9.72
N LEU A 366 -15.12 17.65 -9.51
CA LEU A 366 -16.54 17.37 -9.22
C LEU A 366 -16.99 18.03 -7.91
N VAL A 367 -16.22 17.91 -6.83
CA VAL A 367 -16.52 18.50 -5.52
C VAL A 367 -16.53 20.03 -5.59
N LEU A 368 -15.62 20.62 -6.37
CA LEU A 368 -15.54 22.07 -6.55
C LEU A 368 -16.53 22.62 -7.60
N GLY A 369 -17.41 21.77 -8.15
CA GLY A 369 -18.38 22.18 -9.18
C GLY A 369 -17.75 22.62 -10.49
N ARG A 370 -16.51 22.15 -10.78
CA ARG A 370 -15.78 22.45 -12.02
C ARG A 370 -16.17 21.46 -13.11
N SER A 371 -16.22 21.93 -14.36
CA SER A 371 -16.53 21.04 -15.50
C SER A 371 -15.38 20.08 -15.75
N VAL A 372 -15.62 18.78 -15.61
CA VAL A 372 -14.63 17.73 -15.92
C VAL A 372 -14.43 17.71 -17.44
N ALA A 373 -13.23 18.01 -17.91
CA ALA A 373 -12.92 17.91 -19.34
C ALA A 373 -13.03 16.45 -19.81
N PRO A 374 -13.70 16.17 -20.95
CA PRO A 374 -13.80 14.80 -21.45
C PRO A 374 -12.43 14.21 -21.73
N ARG A 375 -12.17 13.00 -21.24
CA ARG A 375 -10.92 12.25 -21.51
C ARG A 375 -10.71 12.15 -23.01
N ARG A 376 -9.56 12.63 -23.50
CA ARG A 376 -9.07 12.24 -24.82
C ARG A 376 -8.75 10.73 -24.77
N THR A 377 -9.64 9.91 -25.30
CA THR A 377 -9.33 8.52 -25.62
C THR A 377 -8.20 8.52 -26.65
N VAL A 378 -7.01 8.20 -26.20
CA VAL A 378 -5.91 7.84 -27.11
C VAL A 378 -6.28 6.47 -27.68
N ARG A 379 -6.61 6.48 -28.99
CA ARG A 379 -6.86 5.26 -29.77
C ARG A 379 -5.53 4.56 -30.08
#